data_8eb050ccbc880d163cbf0b0a5a504b41
#
_entry.id   8eb050ccbc880d163cbf0b0a5a504b41
#
_cell.length_a   1.000
_cell.length_b   1.000
_cell.length_c   1.000
_cell.angle_alpha   90.00
_cell.angle_beta   90.00
_cell.angle_gamma   90.00
#
_symmetry.space_group_name_H-M   'P 1'
#
loop_
_entity.id
_entity.type
_entity.pdbx_description
1 polymer ?
#
loop_
_entity_poly.entity_id
_entity_poly.type
_entity_poly.pdbx_seq_one_letter_code
_entity_poly.pdbx_strand_id
1 'polypeptide(L)'
;DLTQSEELAGKLNQSQLFAQLANLIGIDSAIPPGEVWPDAAIQTSTRQQLASFLQAGQPLIGLHISARKASQRWPAEKFIQLAQQLHQQFGARFLLFWSPGDENNPLHPGDDGKAKKIIDACANVPLYAFPTGELSQLIAGLSLIDTMICSDGGAMHIAAGLGKPIVCFFGQSGLSQWHPWGVPYVALQPQSLQVSDVEVTQVVAAYQQLQGSH
;
A
#
# COMPACT_ATOMS: atom_id res chain seq x y z
N ASP A 1 0.31 -31.39 13.30
CA ASP A 1 1.56 -31.50 14.02
C ASP A 1 2.23 -30.11 14.05
N LEU A 2 2.47 -29.56 15.24
CA LEU A 2 3.01 -28.20 15.41
C LEU A 2 4.42 -28.04 14.77
N THR A 3 5.14 -29.12 14.59
CA THR A 3 6.47 -29.13 13.94
C THR A 3 6.41 -28.86 12.44
N GLN A 4 5.35 -29.25 11.72
CA GLN A 4 5.19 -28.91 10.31
C GLN A 4 4.95 -27.40 10.08
N SER A 5 4.29 -26.71 11.01
CA SER A 5 4.06 -25.27 10.88
C SER A 5 5.34 -24.44 11.01
N GLU A 6 6.33 -24.89 11.78
CA GLU A 6 7.63 -24.23 11.90
C GLU A 6 8.50 -24.42 10.66
N GLU A 7 8.49 -25.59 10.00
CA GLU A 7 9.21 -25.84 8.76
C GLU A 7 8.65 -25.05 7.57
N LEU A 8 7.35 -24.73 7.60
CA LEU A 8 6.67 -23.95 6.54
C LEU A 8 6.62 -22.46 6.84
N ALA A 9 6.92 -22.07 8.08
CA ALA A 9 7.03 -20.66 8.46
C ALA A 9 8.08 -19.96 7.58
N GLY A 10 7.67 -18.86 6.94
CA GLY A 10 8.52 -18.10 6.03
C GLY A 10 8.58 -18.62 4.58
N LYS A 11 7.98 -19.78 4.25
CA LYS A 11 7.88 -20.32 2.89
C LYS A 11 6.51 -20.08 2.25
N LEU A 12 5.48 -19.96 3.09
CA LEU A 12 4.10 -19.78 2.67
C LEU A 12 3.59 -18.40 3.07
N ASN A 13 2.60 -17.89 2.30
CA ASN A 13 1.86 -16.71 2.71
C ASN A 13 1.08 -16.98 4.01
N GLN A 14 0.87 -15.95 4.82
CA GLN A 14 0.15 -16.08 6.09
C GLN A 14 -1.26 -16.65 5.90
N SER A 15 -1.95 -16.30 4.81
CA SER A 15 -3.26 -16.87 4.47
C SER A 15 -3.18 -18.37 4.23
N GLN A 16 -2.12 -18.87 3.58
CA GLN A 16 -1.87 -20.28 3.37
C GLN A 16 -1.59 -21.02 4.68
N LEU A 17 -0.82 -20.40 5.59
CA LEU A 17 -0.56 -20.96 6.92
C LEU A 17 -1.84 -21.11 7.73
N PHE A 18 -2.71 -20.11 7.73
CA PHE A 18 -4.00 -20.20 8.43
C PHE A 18 -4.93 -21.25 7.81
N ALA A 19 -4.94 -21.38 6.48
CA ALA A 19 -5.75 -22.39 5.80
C ALA A 19 -5.35 -23.82 6.18
N GLN A 20 -4.09 -24.08 6.55
CA GLN A 20 -3.68 -25.40 7.04
C GLN A 20 -4.41 -25.82 8.32
N LEU A 21 -4.87 -24.85 9.14
CA LEU A 21 -5.70 -25.15 10.31
C LEU A 21 -7.06 -25.73 9.89
N ALA A 22 -7.61 -25.27 8.75
CA ALA A 22 -8.87 -25.80 8.21
C ALA A 22 -8.69 -27.25 7.74
N ASN A 23 -7.52 -27.62 7.22
CA ASN A 23 -7.23 -29.00 6.82
C ASN A 23 -7.30 -29.97 8.02
N LEU A 24 -6.97 -29.52 9.24
CA LEU A 24 -7.06 -30.36 10.45
C LEU A 24 -8.50 -30.79 10.78
N ILE A 25 -9.49 -30.04 10.30
CA ILE A 25 -10.91 -30.33 10.47
C ILE A 25 -11.56 -30.83 9.18
N GLY A 26 -10.75 -31.28 8.20
CA GLY A 26 -11.19 -31.89 6.96
C GLY A 26 -11.71 -30.92 5.89
N ILE A 27 -11.41 -29.62 6.02
CA ILE A 27 -11.73 -28.63 5.00
C ILE A 27 -10.50 -28.46 4.09
N ASP A 28 -10.63 -28.96 2.85
CA ASP A 28 -9.64 -28.81 1.78
C ASP A 28 -10.29 -28.00 0.64
N SER A 29 -10.13 -26.70 0.68
CA SER A 29 -10.69 -25.78 -0.32
C SER A 29 -9.67 -24.73 -0.73
N ALA A 30 -9.89 -24.14 -1.92
CA ALA A 30 -9.10 -22.99 -2.36
C ALA A 30 -9.20 -21.84 -1.33
N ILE A 31 -8.08 -21.20 -1.06
CA ILE A 31 -8.02 -20.10 -0.10
C ILE A 31 -8.55 -18.84 -0.77
N PRO A 32 -9.69 -18.29 -0.29
CA PRO A 32 -10.26 -17.08 -0.89
C PRO A 32 -9.34 -15.86 -0.69
N PRO A 33 -9.49 -14.80 -1.50
CA PRO A 33 -8.92 -13.49 -1.18
C PRO A 33 -9.51 -12.98 0.15
N GLY A 34 -8.73 -12.17 0.86
CA GLY A 34 -9.27 -11.39 1.98
C GLY A 34 -10.21 -10.31 1.45
N GLU A 35 -11.26 -9.99 2.21
CA GLU A 35 -12.22 -8.96 1.83
C GLU A 35 -12.29 -7.87 2.90
N VAL A 36 -12.29 -6.61 2.44
CA VAL A 36 -12.49 -5.42 3.25
C VAL A 36 -13.63 -4.61 2.63
N TRP A 37 -14.60 -4.22 3.46
CA TRP A 37 -15.76 -3.45 3.03
C TRP A 37 -15.70 -2.06 3.64
N PRO A 38 -15.69 -0.97 2.82
CA PRO A 38 -15.80 0.37 3.36
C PRO A 38 -17.19 0.60 3.96
N ASP A 39 -17.27 1.37 5.03
CA ASP A 39 -18.54 1.92 5.49
C ASP A 39 -19.14 2.78 4.39
N ALA A 40 -20.39 2.49 3.99
CA ALA A 40 -21.04 3.11 2.85
C ALA A 40 -21.25 4.63 3.04
N ALA A 41 -21.53 5.08 4.27
CA ALA A 41 -21.73 6.49 4.56
C ALA A 41 -20.41 7.26 4.49
N ILE A 42 -19.33 6.70 5.07
CA ILE A 42 -17.99 7.28 5.04
C ILE A 42 -17.45 7.30 3.62
N GLN A 43 -17.63 6.22 2.85
CA GLN A 43 -17.21 6.16 1.45
C GLN A 43 -17.92 7.21 0.60
N THR A 44 -19.24 7.36 0.78
CA THR A 44 -20.04 8.37 0.07
C THR A 44 -19.58 9.78 0.40
N SER A 45 -19.39 10.08 1.69
CA SER A 45 -18.87 11.37 2.14
C SER A 45 -17.47 11.64 1.58
N THR A 46 -16.57 10.64 1.62
CA THR A 46 -15.22 10.75 1.06
C THR A 46 -15.25 11.01 -0.45
N ARG A 47 -16.13 10.33 -1.19
CA ARG A 47 -16.31 10.55 -2.63
C ARG A 47 -16.82 11.95 -2.93
N GLN A 48 -17.76 12.47 -2.12
CA GLN A 48 -18.26 13.85 -2.25
C GLN A 48 -17.16 14.87 -1.96
N GLN A 49 -16.38 14.68 -0.91
CA GLN A 49 -15.23 15.51 -0.58
C GLN A 49 -14.21 15.59 -1.72
N LEU A 50 -13.98 14.47 -2.40
CA LEU A 50 -13.03 14.35 -3.49
C LEU A 50 -13.63 14.63 -4.88
N ALA A 51 -14.92 14.99 -4.98
CA ALA A 51 -15.63 15.05 -6.28
C ALA A 51 -14.94 15.96 -7.30
N SER A 52 -14.46 17.13 -6.87
CA SER A 52 -13.71 18.06 -7.75
C SER A 52 -12.31 17.56 -8.12
N PHE A 53 -11.76 16.65 -7.32
CA PHE A 53 -10.45 16.05 -7.55
C PHE A 53 -10.52 14.78 -8.39
N LEU A 54 -11.58 13.99 -8.26
CA LEU A 54 -11.77 12.77 -9.04
C LEU A 54 -12.11 13.12 -10.50
N GLN A 55 -11.33 12.61 -11.46
CA GLN A 55 -11.57 12.79 -12.88
C GLN A 55 -11.60 11.44 -13.57
N ALA A 56 -12.61 11.21 -14.40
CA ALA A 56 -12.73 9.99 -15.17
C ALA A 56 -11.59 9.89 -16.21
N GLY A 57 -11.08 8.67 -16.40
CA GLY A 57 -10.06 8.38 -17.41
C GLY A 57 -8.62 8.72 -17.03
N GLN A 58 -8.39 9.26 -15.84
CA GLN A 58 -7.03 9.47 -15.31
C GLN A 58 -6.76 8.50 -14.16
N PRO A 59 -5.60 7.81 -14.14
CA PRO A 59 -5.26 6.91 -13.05
C PRO A 59 -5.20 7.63 -11.70
N LEU A 60 -5.87 7.09 -10.69
CA LEU A 60 -5.82 7.57 -9.32
C LEU A 60 -4.98 6.62 -8.46
N ILE A 61 -3.79 7.07 -8.10
CA ILE A 61 -2.82 6.25 -7.36
C ILE A 61 -2.82 6.65 -5.89
N GLY A 62 -2.94 5.67 -5.01
CA GLY A 62 -2.73 5.86 -3.58
C GLY A 62 -1.24 5.75 -3.23
N LEU A 63 -0.67 6.79 -2.66
CA LEU A 63 0.67 6.79 -2.09
C LEU A 63 0.56 6.75 -0.57
N HIS A 64 0.91 5.63 0.06
CA HIS A 64 0.95 5.54 1.52
C HIS A 64 2.39 5.63 2.01
N ILE A 65 2.72 6.73 2.70
CA ILE A 65 4.11 7.08 3.03
C ILE A 65 4.57 6.62 4.41
N SER A 66 3.65 6.13 5.23
CA SER A 66 3.96 5.72 6.60
C SER A 66 4.43 4.29 6.68
N ALA A 67 5.46 4.06 7.48
CA ALA A 67 5.90 2.74 7.89
C ALA A 67 6.46 2.80 9.32
N ARG A 68 6.11 1.81 10.15
CA ARG A 68 6.53 1.76 11.56
C ARG A 68 8.04 1.52 11.70
N LYS A 69 8.57 0.57 10.92
CA LYS A 69 10.00 0.20 10.99
C LYS A 69 10.83 1.11 10.10
N ALA A 70 11.98 1.57 10.60
CA ALA A 70 12.89 2.41 9.84
C ALA A 70 13.33 1.79 8.50
N SER A 71 13.63 0.47 8.50
CA SER A 71 14.01 -0.28 7.28
C SER A 71 12.92 -0.36 6.21
N GLN A 72 11.68 -0.02 6.55
CA GLN A 72 10.53 0.00 5.64
C GLN A 72 10.17 1.43 5.18
N ARG A 73 10.90 2.46 5.60
CA ARG A 73 10.61 3.84 5.25
C ARG A 73 11.28 4.24 3.93
N TRP A 74 10.47 4.51 2.92
CA TRP A 74 10.95 5.08 1.67
C TRP A 74 11.09 6.59 1.79
N PRO A 75 12.17 7.22 1.28
CA PRO A 75 12.42 8.65 1.45
C PRO A 75 11.36 9.54 0.80
N ALA A 76 11.12 10.72 1.40
CA ALA A 76 10.18 11.72 0.85
C ALA A 76 10.59 12.15 -0.57
N GLU A 77 11.89 12.32 -0.83
CA GLU A 77 12.46 12.72 -2.11
C GLU A 77 12.11 11.73 -3.22
N LYS A 78 12.11 10.42 -2.90
CA LYS A 78 11.75 9.38 -3.86
C LYS A 78 10.24 9.35 -4.14
N PHE A 79 9.38 9.62 -3.14
CA PHE A 79 7.95 9.82 -3.37
C PHE A 79 7.66 11.04 -4.25
N ILE A 80 8.38 12.15 -4.06
CA ILE A 80 8.27 13.36 -4.89
C ILE A 80 8.63 13.04 -6.34
N GLN A 81 9.79 12.43 -6.57
CA GLN A 81 10.24 12.04 -7.90
C GLN A 81 9.27 11.06 -8.58
N LEU A 82 8.76 10.08 -7.82
CA LEU A 82 7.77 9.12 -8.31
C LEU A 82 6.50 9.80 -8.77
N ALA A 83 5.92 10.67 -7.93
CA ALA A 83 4.68 11.38 -8.25
C ALA A 83 4.84 12.24 -9.51
N GLN A 84 5.97 12.96 -9.63
CA GLN A 84 6.28 13.77 -10.83
C GLN A 84 6.41 12.90 -12.09
N GLN A 85 7.14 11.77 -12.01
CA GLN A 85 7.33 10.89 -13.16
C GLN A 85 6.03 10.20 -13.58
N LEU A 86 5.25 9.67 -12.63
CA LEU A 86 3.98 9.01 -12.94
C LEU A 86 2.95 10.00 -13.49
N HIS A 87 2.92 11.24 -12.97
CA HIS A 87 2.07 12.28 -13.54
C HIS A 87 2.49 12.63 -14.97
N GLN A 88 3.77 12.83 -15.21
CA GLN A 88 4.30 13.18 -16.53
C GLN A 88 4.06 12.09 -17.58
N GLN A 89 4.23 10.81 -17.20
CA GLN A 89 4.17 9.69 -18.14
C GLN A 89 2.75 9.16 -18.36
N PHE A 90 1.88 9.20 -17.34
CA PHE A 90 0.56 8.55 -17.34
C PHE A 90 -0.60 9.51 -17.04
N GLY A 91 -0.34 10.78 -16.77
CA GLY A 91 -1.37 11.72 -16.31
C GLY A 91 -1.93 11.36 -14.92
N ALA A 92 -1.20 10.56 -14.13
CA ALA A 92 -1.68 10.05 -12.87
C ALA A 92 -1.96 11.17 -11.86
N ARG A 93 -2.96 10.94 -11.01
CA ARG A 93 -3.35 11.77 -9.87
C ARG A 93 -3.14 10.97 -8.59
N PHE A 94 -2.95 11.64 -7.46
CA PHE A 94 -2.52 10.97 -6.24
C PHE A 94 -3.40 11.29 -5.04
N LEU A 95 -3.77 10.26 -4.26
CA LEU A 95 -4.15 10.43 -2.87
C LEU A 95 -2.95 10.09 -1.99
N LEU A 96 -2.47 11.07 -1.23
CA LEU A 96 -1.35 10.90 -0.32
C LEU A 96 -1.87 10.53 1.06
N PHE A 97 -1.64 9.29 1.47
CA PHE A 97 -2.04 8.76 2.77
C PHE A 97 -0.87 8.71 3.75
N TRP A 98 -1.13 9.13 4.98
CA TRP A 98 -0.15 8.98 6.06
C TRP A 98 -0.83 8.90 7.43
N SER A 99 -0.09 8.39 8.42
CA SER A 99 -0.47 8.44 9.83
C SER A 99 -0.13 9.83 10.39
N PRO A 100 -1.13 10.63 10.81
CA PRO A 100 -0.87 11.94 11.37
C PRO A 100 -0.06 11.88 12.67
N GLY A 101 0.72 12.91 12.92
CA GLY A 101 1.48 13.09 14.15
C GLY A 101 2.96 13.42 13.92
N ASP A 102 3.66 13.64 15.04
CA ASP A 102 5.09 13.92 15.05
C ASP A 102 5.91 12.63 14.84
N GLU A 103 6.91 12.70 13.97
CA GLU A 103 7.84 11.59 13.68
C GLU A 103 8.68 11.17 14.89
N ASN A 104 8.86 12.06 15.88
CA ASN A 104 9.59 11.78 17.10
C ASN A 104 8.74 11.10 18.19
N ASN A 105 7.46 10.83 17.95
CA ASN A 105 6.64 10.10 18.92
C ASN A 105 7.13 8.65 19.02
N PRO A 106 7.65 8.20 20.20
CA PRO A 106 8.28 6.88 20.32
C PRO A 106 7.27 5.71 20.24
N LEU A 107 5.99 5.97 20.52
CA LEU A 107 4.95 4.95 20.52
C LEU A 107 4.26 4.83 19.15
N HIS A 108 3.95 5.96 18.57
CA HIS A 108 3.26 6.05 17.28
C HIS A 108 3.87 7.19 16.46
N PRO A 109 5.01 6.93 15.79
CA PRO A 109 5.63 7.95 14.95
C PRO A 109 4.68 8.31 13.81
N GLY A 110 4.34 9.60 13.74
CA GLY A 110 3.58 10.17 12.63
C GLY A 110 4.49 10.57 11.48
N ASP A 111 3.88 11.03 10.39
CA ASP A 111 4.61 11.42 9.18
C ASP A 111 4.17 12.80 8.65
N ASP A 112 3.69 13.71 9.53
CA ASP A 112 3.22 15.05 9.13
C ASP A 112 4.33 15.86 8.44
N GLY A 113 5.56 15.83 8.98
CA GLY A 113 6.71 16.51 8.39
C GLY A 113 7.06 15.97 7.01
N LYS A 114 7.04 14.64 6.85
CA LYS A 114 7.28 13.97 5.58
C LYS A 114 6.19 14.29 4.56
N ALA A 115 4.92 14.24 4.98
CA ALA A 115 3.77 14.57 4.14
C ALA A 115 3.84 16.02 3.67
N LYS A 116 4.11 16.97 4.58
CA LYS A 116 4.29 18.38 4.23
C LYS A 116 5.37 18.58 3.18
N LYS A 117 6.53 17.95 3.33
CA LYS A 117 7.63 18.03 2.36
C LYS A 117 7.22 17.55 0.97
N ILE A 118 6.46 16.44 0.88
CA ILE A 118 5.96 15.90 -0.38
C ILE A 118 4.93 16.86 -1.00
N ILE A 119 3.96 17.34 -0.22
CA ILE A 119 2.91 18.24 -0.69
C ILE A 119 3.50 19.55 -1.25
N ASP A 120 4.41 20.16 -0.50
CA ASP A 120 5.06 21.42 -0.91
C ASP A 120 5.86 21.25 -2.22
N ALA A 121 6.57 20.13 -2.37
CA ALA A 121 7.38 19.86 -3.56
C ALA A 121 6.56 19.40 -4.78
N CYS A 122 5.34 18.92 -4.57
CA CYS A 122 4.43 18.44 -5.60
C CYS A 122 3.33 19.46 -5.97
N ALA A 123 3.56 20.77 -5.75
CA ALA A 123 2.55 21.81 -6.02
C ALA A 123 2.01 21.81 -7.48
N ASN A 124 2.79 21.32 -8.43
CA ASN A 124 2.41 21.21 -9.84
C ASN A 124 1.93 19.81 -10.24
N VAL A 125 1.76 18.90 -9.28
CA VAL A 125 1.26 17.55 -9.49
C VAL A 125 -0.12 17.44 -8.85
N PRO A 126 -1.14 16.87 -9.52
CA PRO A 126 -2.45 16.66 -8.92
C PRO A 126 -2.37 15.67 -7.74
N LEU A 127 -2.11 16.19 -6.54
CA LEU A 127 -1.94 15.43 -5.32
C LEU A 127 -2.89 15.97 -4.25
N TYR A 128 -3.75 15.10 -3.72
CA TYR A 128 -4.67 15.41 -2.64
C TYR A 128 -4.13 14.85 -1.32
N ALA A 129 -3.96 15.72 -0.34
CA ALA A 129 -3.53 15.36 1.01
C ALA A 129 -4.66 14.65 1.76
N PHE A 130 -4.44 13.39 2.14
CA PHE A 130 -5.45 12.56 2.80
C PHE A 130 -4.88 11.96 4.10
N PRO A 131 -4.78 12.76 5.18
CA PRO A 131 -4.34 12.26 6.49
C PRO A 131 -5.36 11.23 7.03
N THR A 132 -4.87 10.14 7.59
CA THR A 132 -5.71 9.02 8.06
C THR A 132 -5.54 8.81 9.56
N GLY A 133 -6.30 9.57 10.36
CA GLY A 133 -6.37 9.40 11.80
C GLY A 133 -7.20 8.18 12.22
N GLU A 134 -8.18 7.81 11.39
CA GLU A 134 -9.10 6.72 11.65
C GLU A 134 -9.01 5.65 10.55
N LEU A 135 -9.11 4.38 10.95
CA LEU A 135 -9.05 3.24 10.02
C LEU A 135 -10.16 3.29 8.96
N SER A 136 -11.36 3.70 9.35
CA SER A 136 -12.51 3.84 8.44
C SER A 136 -12.27 4.87 7.33
N GLN A 137 -11.55 5.96 7.63
CA GLN A 137 -11.15 6.97 6.65
C GLN A 137 -10.12 6.39 5.65
N LEU A 138 -9.13 5.64 6.16
CA LEU A 138 -8.15 4.96 5.30
C LEU A 138 -8.84 3.99 4.34
N ILE A 139 -9.75 3.14 4.85
CA ILE A 139 -10.49 2.18 4.03
C ILE A 139 -11.32 2.90 2.96
N ALA A 140 -12.04 3.97 3.34
CA ALA A 140 -12.84 4.74 2.39
C ALA A 140 -11.98 5.40 1.30
N GLY A 141 -10.86 6.03 1.66
CA GLY A 141 -9.93 6.61 0.69
C GLY A 141 -9.31 5.57 -0.24
N LEU A 142 -8.82 4.44 0.32
CA LEU A 142 -8.25 3.34 -0.46
C LEU A 142 -9.28 2.67 -1.39
N SER A 143 -10.57 2.67 -1.04
CA SER A 143 -11.61 2.13 -1.92
C SER A 143 -11.75 2.90 -3.25
N LEU A 144 -11.31 4.16 -3.29
CA LEU A 144 -11.45 5.04 -4.45
C LEU A 144 -10.26 5.02 -5.42
N ILE A 145 -9.10 4.51 -5.02
CA ILE A 145 -7.91 4.45 -5.87
C ILE A 145 -7.95 3.29 -6.86
N ASP A 146 -7.16 3.40 -7.93
CA ASP A 146 -6.99 2.33 -8.92
C ASP A 146 -5.80 1.42 -8.58
N THR A 147 -4.72 1.99 -8.05
CA THR A 147 -3.49 1.26 -7.68
C THR A 147 -2.91 1.82 -6.39
N MET A 148 -2.38 0.94 -5.54
CA MET A 148 -1.69 1.32 -4.31
C MET A 148 -0.18 1.23 -4.48
N ILE A 149 0.57 2.22 -3.97
CA ILE A 149 2.04 2.16 -3.83
C ILE A 149 2.37 2.41 -2.36
N CYS A 150 3.00 1.44 -1.70
CA CYS A 150 3.25 1.50 -0.26
C CYS A 150 4.39 0.56 0.17
N SER A 151 4.88 0.74 1.39
CA SER A 151 5.68 -0.28 2.06
C SER A 151 4.78 -1.36 2.67
N ASP A 152 5.38 -2.54 2.95
CA ASP A 152 4.75 -3.60 3.72
C ASP A 152 4.19 -3.07 5.05
N GLY A 153 2.93 -3.39 5.32
CA GLY A 153 2.20 -2.95 6.52
C GLY A 153 0.69 -3.10 6.38
N GLY A 154 -0.04 -2.69 7.41
CA GLY A 154 -1.50 -2.85 7.49
C GLY A 154 -2.25 -2.22 6.31
N ALA A 155 -1.85 -1.04 5.84
CA ALA A 155 -2.48 -0.37 4.71
C ALA A 155 -2.38 -1.19 3.40
N MET A 156 -1.27 -1.92 3.19
CA MET A 156 -1.09 -2.83 2.06
C MET A 156 -2.14 -3.96 2.07
N HIS A 157 -2.34 -4.59 3.22
CA HIS A 157 -3.32 -5.67 3.36
C HIS A 157 -4.76 -5.19 3.25
N ILE A 158 -5.04 -3.96 3.71
CA ILE A 158 -6.35 -3.32 3.50
C ILE A 158 -6.59 -3.08 2.01
N ALA A 159 -5.61 -2.55 1.29
CA ALA A 159 -5.72 -2.35 -0.16
C ALA A 159 -5.92 -3.67 -0.90
N ALA A 160 -5.23 -4.75 -0.50
CA ALA A 160 -5.46 -6.09 -1.04
C ALA A 160 -6.89 -6.58 -0.77
N GLY A 161 -7.40 -6.41 0.46
CA GLY A 161 -8.78 -6.76 0.81
C GLY A 161 -9.85 -5.93 0.09
N LEU A 162 -9.49 -4.75 -0.41
CA LEU A 162 -10.32 -3.92 -1.29
C LEU A 162 -10.18 -4.27 -2.78
N GLY A 163 -9.41 -5.31 -3.12
CA GLY A 163 -9.18 -5.75 -4.49
C GLY A 163 -8.25 -4.85 -5.31
N LYS A 164 -7.42 -4.02 -4.66
CA LYS A 164 -6.57 -3.06 -5.38
C LYS A 164 -5.25 -3.69 -5.83
N PRO A 165 -4.80 -3.47 -7.07
CA PRO A 165 -3.45 -3.78 -7.51
C PRO A 165 -2.41 -3.00 -6.70
N ILE A 166 -1.25 -3.63 -6.39
CA ILE A 166 -0.29 -3.05 -5.43
C ILE A 166 1.15 -3.11 -5.96
N VAL A 167 1.86 -1.99 -5.93
CA VAL A 167 3.32 -1.98 -5.90
C VAL A 167 3.76 -1.82 -4.45
N CYS A 168 4.48 -2.79 -3.91
CA CYS A 168 4.86 -2.80 -2.50
C CYS A 168 6.36 -2.95 -2.27
N PHE A 169 6.84 -2.31 -1.21
CA PHE A 169 8.24 -2.33 -0.81
C PHE A 169 8.42 -3.20 0.42
N PHE A 170 9.39 -4.11 0.35
CA PHE A 170 9.74 -4.99 1.45
C PHE A 170 11.16 -4.70 1.92
N GLY A 171 11.32 -4.45 3.22
CA GLY A 171 12.60 -4.39 3.89
C GLY A 171 12.97 -5.76 4.50
N GLN A 172 13.18 -5.77 5.81
CA GLN A 172 13.54 -7.00 6.55
C GLN A 172 12.37 -7.95 6.80
N SER A 173 11.14 -7.58 6.44
CA SER A 173 9.98 -8.47 6.57
C SER A 173 10.00 -9.59 5.53
N GLY A 174 9.47 -10.75 5.90
CA GLY A 174 9.43 -11.93 5.04
C GLY A 174 8.43 -11.74 3.87
N LEU A 175 8.96 -11.43 2.67
CA LEU A 175 8.13 -11.25 1.47
C LEU A 175 7.25 -12.47 1.19
N SER A 176 7.80 -13.71 1.28
CA SER A 176 7.04 -14.94 1.06
C SER A 176 5.83 -15.07 1.98
N GLN A 177 5.95 -14.58 3.21
CA GLN A 177 4.89 -14.67 4.21
C GLN A 177 3.86 -13.55 4.12
N TRP A 178 4.29 -12.31 3.80
CA TRP A 178 3.47 -11.12 3.95
C TRP A 178 3.11 -10.43 2.64
N HIS A 179 3.43 -11.01 1.47
CA HIS A 179 3.01 -10.40 0.19
C HIS A 179 1.48 -10.23 0.12
N PRO A 180 0.97 -9.26 -0.67
CA PRO A 180 -0.46 -9.09 -0.88
C PRO A 180 -1.14 -10.39 -1.34
N TRP A 181 -2.30 -10.72 -0.76
CA TRP A 181 -3.02 -11.93 -1.08
C TRP A 181 -4.27 -11.63 -1.91
N GLY A 182 -4.48 -12.40 -2.99
CA GLY A 182 -5.69 -12.34 -3.80
C GLY A 182 -5.79 -11.18 -4.79
N VAL A 183 -4.72 -10.41 -4.98
CA VAL A 183 -4.68 -9.28 -5.93
C VAL A 183 -3.39 -9.29 -6.75
N PRO A 184 -3.39 -8.68 -7.95
CA PRO A 184 -2.15 -8.42 -8.68
C PRO A 184 -1.21 -7.54 -7.87
N TYR A 185 0.07 -7.91 -7.80
CA TYR A 185 1.07 -7.09 -7.13
C TYR A 185 2.45 -7.24 -7.77
N VAL A 186 3.28 -6.21 -7.58
CA VAL A 186 4.73 -6.27 -7.81
C VAL A 186 5.43 -5.88 -6.51
N ALA A 187 6.24 -6.78 -5.98
CA ALA A 187 7.00 -6.54 -4.76
C ALA A 187 8.46 -6.21 -5.09
N LEU A 188 8.96 -5.14 -4.49
CA LEU A 188 10.34 -4.69 -4.62
C LEU A 188 11.04 -4.87 -3.27
N GLN A 189 12.02 -5.78 -3.23
CA GLN A 189 12.83 -6.05 -2.05
C GLN A 189 14.32 -5.94 -2.44
N PRO A 190 15.03 -4.88 -2.02
CA PRO A 190 16.45 -4.74 -2.31
C PRO A 190 17.28 -5.75 -1.50
N GLN A 191 18.47 -6.11 -2.01
CA GLN A 191 19.38 -7.03 -1.33
C GLN A 191 19.84 -6.52 0.05
N SER A 192 19.92 -5.20 0.23
CA SER A 192 20.24 -4.57 1.51
C SER A 192 19.14 -4.72 2.55
N LEU A 193 17.94 -5.12 2.16
CA LEU A 193 16.73 -5.13 3.00
C LEU A 193 16.37 -3.75 3.59
N GLN A 194 16.83 -2.68 2.94
CA GLN A 194 16.48 -1.30 3.26
C GLN A 194 15.60 -0.73 2.15
N VAL A 195 14.35 -0.45 2.44
CA VAL A 195 13.40 0.10 1.46
C VAL A 195 13.90 1.43 0.87
N SER A 196 14.72 2.17 1.61
CA SER A 196 15.38 3.38 1.09
C SER A 196 16.19 3.16 -0.19
N ASP A 197 16.63 1.93 -0.44
CA ASP A 197 17.47 1.60 -1.61
C ASP A 197 16.65 1.19 -2.84
N VAL A 198 15.33 1.07 -2.71
CA VAL A 198 14.43 0.90 -3.88
C VAL A 198 14.50 2.15 -4.74
N GLU A 199 14.84 2.00 -6.02
CA GLU A 199 14.96 3.13 -6.94
C GLU A 199 13.62 3.50 -7.58
N VAL A 200 13.42 4.81 -7.83
CA VAL A 200 12.18 5.32 -8.44
C VAL A 200 11.89 4.67 -9.78
N THR A 201 12.92 4.44 -10.59
CA THR A 201 12.80 3.75 -11.89
C THR A 201 12.25 2.34 -11.78
N GLN A 202 12.60 1.61 -10.72
CA GLN A 202 12.06 0.27 -10.45
C GLN A 202 10.56 0.35 -10.10
N VAL A 203 10.14 1.37 -9.34
CA VAL A 203 8.74 1.56 -8.96
C VAL A 203 7.90 1.94 -10.18
N VAL A 204 8.42 2.82 -11.06
CA VAL A 204 7.75 3.18 -12.32
C VAL A 204 7.58 1.93 -13.21
N ALA A 205 8.64 1.12 -13.37
CA ALA A 205 8.56 -0.12 -14.14
C ALA A 205 7.58 -1.14 -13.54
N ALA A 206 7.54 -1.26 -12.20
CA ALA A 206 6.59 -2.11 -11.49
C ALA A 206 5.13 -1.65 -11.70
N TYR A 207 4.89 -0.33 -11.68
CA TYR A 207 3.58 0.23 -11.98
C TYR A 207 3.17 -0.08 -13.44
N GLN A 208 4.07 0.11 -14.42
CA GLN A 208 3.82 -0.22 -15.82
C GLN A 208 3.48 -1.71 -16.00
N GLN A 209 4.21 -2.59 -15.33
CA GLN A 209 3.95 -4.03 -15.37
C GLN A 209 2.52 -4.36 -14.90
N LEU A 210 2.05 -3.73 -13.81
CA LEU A 210 0.68 -3.94 -13.32
C LEU A 210 -0.37 -3.45 -14.33
N GLN A 211 -0.13 -2.33 -15.03
CA GLN A 211 -1.08 -1.81 -16.03
C GLN A 211 -1.16 -2.69 -17.28
N GLY A 212 -0.09 -3.36 -17.66
CA GLY A 212 -0.05 -4.26 -18.83
C GLY A 212 -0.60 -5.67 -18.58
N SER A 213 -0.99 -5.98 -17.34
CA SER A 213 -1.52 -7.29 -16.93
C SER A 213 -3.06 -7.35 -16.93
N HIS A 214 -3.73 -6.33 -17.48
CA HIS A 214 -5.20 -6.21 -17.56
C HIS A 214 -5.71 -6.30 -18.99
#